data_bb9e29134d347222c2f5973f0d4820b0
#
_entry.id   bb9e29134d347222c2f5973f0d4820b0
#
_cell.length_a   1.000
_cell.length_b   1.000
_cell.length_c   1.000
_cell.angle_alpha   90.00
_cell.angle_beta   90.00
_cell.angle_gamma   90.00
#
_symmetry.space_group_name_H-M   'P 1'
#
loop_
_entity.id
_entity.type
_entity.pdbx_description
1 polymer ?
#
loop_
_entity_poly.entity_id
_entity_poly.type
_entity_poly.pdbx_seq_one_letter_code
_entity_poly.pdbx_strand_id
1 'polypeptide(L)'
;MFKFIIELSVKFRWFIVLATALVAAYGLLELTRLPIDAVPDITNRQVQVTTVAPALAPEQIERQVTYPIETAMAGIPGLTSTRSLSRNGFSQVTVIFTDQTDIYFARQQVAERLAQARETMPEGVEPALAPITTGLGEVLMWTVDYKPFNSANLARPGQTGWQAGGAYLTPEGDLLTTPQQRATYLRTVQDWIIAPQMRTAPGLAGVDTVGGYVKEYAVRPDTARLSAYGLGMGDLIQALDRANTQAGAGYVQRAGEALTVRTDALASTVEDLAQAPVVNRSGLVVRVADVATVEVGQAPRLGGASRDGHEAVIGTA
;
A
#
# COMPACT_ATOMS: atom_id res chain seq x y z
N MET A 1 67.27 -4.25 -5.07
CA MET A 1 65.88 -4.51 -5.48
C MET A 1 65.40 -3.50 -6.57
N PHE A 2 65.47 -2.18 -6.37
CA PHE A 2 65.09 -1.17 -7.34
C PHE A 2 65.85 -1.26 -8.68
N LYS A 3 67.18 -1.49 -8.68
CA LYS A 3 67.98 -1.60 -9.88
C LYS A 3 67.52 -2.73 -10.80
N PHE A 4 67.17 -3.91 -10.18
CA PHE A 4 66.67 -5.06 -10.92
C PHE A 4 65.31 -4.78 -11.57
N ILE A 5 64.36 -4.07 -10.86
CA ILE A 5 63.06 -3.69 -11.39
C ILE A 5 63.23 -2.74 -12.59
N ILE A 6 64.12 -1.76 -12.48
CA ILE A 6 64.37 -0.80 -13.57
C ILE A 6 64.98 -1.50 -14.79
N GLU A 7 65.99 -2.34 -14.60
CA GLU A 7 66.60 -3.10 -15.69
C GLU A 7 65.57 -4.03 -16.39
N LEU A 8 64.71 -4.69 -15.62
CA LEU A 8 63.68 -5.57 -16.16
C LEU A 8 62.63 -4.74 -16.95
N SER A 9 62.24 -3.60 -16.41
CA SER A 9 61.27 -2.71 -17.07
C SER A 9 61.78 -2.13 -18.37
N VAL A 10 63.05 -1.77 -18.43
CA VAL A 10 63.68 -1.26 -19.67
C VAL A 10 63.89 -2.36 -20.68
N LYS A 11 64.28 -3.58 -20.24
CA LYS A 11 64.46 -4.74 -21.10
C LYS A 11 63.14 -5.20 -21.75
N PHE A 12 62.05 -5.19 -21.00
CA PHE A 12 60.72 -5.59 -21.47
C PHE A 12 59.75 -4.41 -21.65
N ARG A 13 60.29 -3.26 -22.13
CA ARG A 13 59.53 -2.01 -22.25
C ARG A 13 58.19 -2.11 -22.92
N TRP A 14 58.09 -2.85 -24.03
CA TRP A 14 56.84 -3.03 -24.75
C TRP A 14 55.82 -3.85 -23.96
N PHE A 15 56.24 -4.84 -23.20
CA PHE A 15 55.37 -5.62 -22.32
C PHE A 15 54.83 -4.77 -21.17
N ILE A 16 55.70 -3.94 -20.57
CA ILE A 16 55.28 -3.02 -19.49
C ILE A 16 54.28 -2.00 -20.02
N VAL A 17 54.54 -1.40 -21.20
CA VAL A 17 53.60 -0.44 -21.83
C VAL A 17 52.25 -1.11 -22.12
N LEU A 18 52.27 -2.33 -22.69
CA LEU A 18 51.02 -3.06 -22.94
C LEU A 18 50.27 -3.39 -21.66
N ALA A 19 50.97 -3.87 -20.63
CA ALA A 19 50.35 -4.17 -19.33
C ALA A 19 49.75 -2.91 -18.69
N THR A 20 50.44 -1.80 -18.74
CA THR A 20 49.93 -0.51 -18.21
C THR A 20 48.70 -0.03 -19.00
N ALA A 21 48.73 -0.18 -20.35
CA ALA A 21 47.59 0.18 -21.19
C ALA A 21 46.34 -0.72 -20.88
N LEU A 22 46.56 -2.01 -20.64
CA LEU A 22 45.48 -2.93 -20.26
C LEU A 22 44.88 -2.57 -18.91
N VAL A 23 45.73 -2.27 -17.92
CA VAL A 23 45.26 -1.83 -16.59
C VAL A 23 44.51 -0.51 -16.68
N ALA A 24 45.02 0.44 -17.47
CA ALA A 24 44.35 1.72 -17.70
C ALA A 24 42.98 1.53 -18.39
N ALA A 25 42.95 0.71 -19.43
CA ALA A 25 41.69 0.39 -20.12
C ALA A 25 40.67 -0.30 -19.20
N TYR A 26 41.13 -1.26 -18.38
CA TYR A 26 40.28 -1.89 -17.39
C TYR A 26 39.78 -0.88 -16.34
N GLY A 27 40.66 -0.01 -15.83
CA GLY A 27 40.26 1.05 -14.90
C GLY A 27 39.23 2.03 -15.50
N LEU A 28 39.38 2.37 -16.79
CA LEU A 28 38.37 3.18 -17.49
C LEU A 28 37.00 2.48 -17.61
N LEU A 29 37.01 1.18 -17.88
CA LEU A 29 35.79 0.38 -17.93
C LEU A 29 35.10 0.32 -16.56
N GLU A 30 35.86 0.09 -15.49
CA GLU A 30 35.34 0.06 -14.14
C GLU A 30 34.85 1.45 -13.67
N LEU A 31 35.48 2.52 -14.12
CA LEU A 31 35.03 3.89 -13.83
C LEU A 31 33.60 4.15 -14.35
N THR A 32 33.25 3.60 -15.51
CA THR A 32 31.89 3.73 -16.08
C THR A 32 30.85 2.90 -15.35
N ARG A 33 31.30 1.95 -14.55
CA ARG A 33 30.43 1.06 -13.74
C ARG A 33 30.32 1.48 -12.28
N LEU A 34 31.09 2.48 -11.88
CA LEU A 34 31.03 2.97 -10.50
C LEU A 34 29.63 3.54 -10.22
N PRO A 35 28.90 3.02 -9.24
CA PRO A 35 27.67 3.67 -8.81
C PRO A 35 28.04 5.03 -8.20
N ILE A 36 27.54 6.09 -8.79
CA ILE A 36 27.74 7.45 -8.28
C ILE A 36 26.50 7.82 -7.47
N ASP A 37 26.57 7.67 -6.17
CA ASP A 37 25.56 8.22 -5.27
C ASP A 37 25.82 9.71 -5.08
N ALA A 38 24.82 10.52 -5.39
CA ALA A 38 24.90 11.98 -5.24
C ALA A 38 25.07 12.40 -3.76
N VAL A 39 24.58 11.57 -2.84
CA VAL A 39 24.72 11.75 -1.38
C VAL A 39 25.03 10.38 -0.77
N PRO A 40 26.05 10.29 0.14
CA PRO A 40 26.32 9.02 0.80
C PRO A 40 25.08 8.58 1.62
N ASP A 41 24.75 7.29 1.53
CA ASP A 41 23.69 6.71 2.35
C ASP A 41 24.18 6.61 3.80
N ILE A 42 23.67 7.53 4.63
CA ILE A 42 23.91 7.56 6.09
C ILE A 42 22.77 6.92 6.88
N THR A 43 21.87 6.21 6.21
CA THR A 43 20.73 5.58 6.86
C THR A 43 21.21 4.40 7.71
N ASN A 44 20.85 4.42 8.98
CA ASN A 44 21.10 3.30 9.88
C ASN A 44 20.44 2.02 9.38
N ARG A 45 21.00 0.87 9.71
CA ARG A 45 20.34 -0.43 9.51
C ARG A 45 19.09 -0.48 10.39
N GLN A 46 17.93 -0.25 9.78
CA GLN A 46 16.68 -0.16 10.54
C GLN A 46 15.55 -0.98 9.92
N VAL A 47 14.68 -1.47 10.78
CA VAL A 47 13.43 -2.15 10.40
C VAL A 47 12.29 -1.37 11.03
N GLN A 48 11.31 -0.97 10.21
CA GLN A 48 10.13 -0.28 10.69
C GLN A 48 8.94 -1.22 10.74
N VAL A 49 8.18 -1.12 11.81
CA VAL A 49 6.88 -1.76 11.99
C VAL A 49 5.83 -0.68 12.05
N THR A 50 4.84 -0.73 11.19
CA THR A 50 3.71 0.21 11.16
C THR A 50 2.43 -0.51 11.49
N THR A 51 1.57 0.13 12.27
CA THR A 51 0.28 -0.43 12.69
C THR A 51 -0.79 0.64 12.59
N VAL A 52 -1.91 0.30 11.95
CA VAL A 52 -3.07 1.18 11.84
C VAL A 52 -4.20 0.61 12.69
N ALA A 53 -4.71 1.42 13.63
CA ALA A 53 -5.81 1.09 14.51
C ALA A 53 -6.72 2.32 14.72
N PRO A 54 -7.56 2.70 13.75
CA PRO A 54 -8.24 4.01 13.68
C PRO A 54 -9.12 4.34 14.87
N ALA A 55 -9.60 3.33 15.59
CA ALA A 55 -10.50 3.52 16.73
C ALA A 55 -9.78 3.87 18.06
N LEU A 56 -8.45 3.82 18.10
CA LEU A 56 -7.68 3.98 19.33
C LEU A 56 -7.10 5.39 19.47
N ALA A 57 -7.23 5.97 20.66
CA ALA A 57 -6.59 7.21 21.04
C ALA A 57 -5.06 7.02 21.22
N PRO A 58 -4.22 8.08 21.15
CA PRO A 58 -2.76 7.97 21.23
C PRO A 58 -2.25 7.18 22.44
N GLU A 59 -2.81 7.40 23.61
CA GLU A 59 -2.43 6.69 24.84
C GLU A 59 -2.80 5.18 24.77
N GLN A 60 -3.91 4.86 24.11
CA GLN A 60 -4.32 3.48 23.91
C GLN A 60 -3.41 2.79 22.89
N ILE A 61 -3.06 3.48 21.81
CA ILE A 61 -2.07 3.02 20.83
C ILE A 61 -0.74 2.72 21.51
N GLU A 62 -0.26 3.63 22.35
CA GLU A 62 0.99 3.43 23.08
C GLU A 62 0.94 2.19 23.96
N ARG A 63 -0.09 2.04 24.78
CA ARG A 63 -0.20 0.95 25.74
C ARG A 63 -0.51 -0.41 25.11
N GLN A 64 -1.39 -0.44 24.11
CA GLN A 64 -1.95 -1.69 23.57
C GLN A 64 -1.28 -2.16 22.31
N VAL A 65 -0.53 -1.29 21.62
CA VAL A 65 0.11 -1.60 20.33
C VAL A 65 1.61 -1.34 20.39
N THR A 66 2.02 -0.11 20.66
CA THR A 66 3.42 0.30 20.60
C THR A 66 4.27 -0.41 21.63
N TYR A 67 3.87 -0.37 22.90
CA TYR A 67 4.61 -0.97 24.00
C TYR A 67 4.77 -2.52 23.88
N PRO A 68 3.74 -3.30 23.51
CA PRO A 68 3.89 -4.72 23.21
C PRO A 68 4.91 -5.00 22.10
N ILE A 69 4.91 -4.19 21.02
CA ILE A 69 5.89 -4.33 19.94
C ILE A 69 7.30 -4.03 20.47
N GLU A 70 7.50 -2.90 21.15
CA GLU A 70 8.82 -2.55 21.70
C GLU A 70 9.36 -3.62 22.64
N THR A 71 8.50 -4.14 23.51
CA THR A 71 8.87 -5.19 24.46
C THR A 71 9.26 -6.49 23.74
N ALA A 72 8.53 -6.86 22.69
CA ALA A 72 8.85 -8.04 21.89
C ALA A 72 10.17 -7.90 21.12
N MET A 73 10.55 -6.68 20.72
CA MET A 73 11.82 -6.43 20.03
C MET A 73 13.03 -6.46 20.95
N ALA A 74 12.84 -6.36 22.26
CA ALA A 74 13.94 -6.42 23.23
C ALA A 74 14.71 -7.73 23.13
N GLY A 75 16.05 -7.64 23.14
CA GLY A 75 16.94 -8.79 23.11
C GLY A 75 17.20 -9.41 21.73
N ILE A 76 16.77 -8.77 20.65
CA ILE A 76 17.17 -9.20 19.29
C ILE A 76 18.68 -8.95 19.12
N PRO A 77 19.44 -9.93 18.60
CA PRO A 77 20.88 -9.76 18.37
C PRO A 77 21.18 -8.60 17.41
N GLY A 78 22.14 -7.77 17.78
CA GLY A 78 22.54 -6.59 16.99
C GLY A 78 21.64 -5.37 17.16
N LEU A 79 20.60 -5.42 17.99
CA LEU A 79 19.75 -4.28 18.33
C LEU A 79 20.57 -3.20 19.05
N THR A 80 20.53 -1.98 18.53
CA THR A 80 21.18 -0.80 19.14
C THR A 80 20.17 0.03 19.92
N SER A 81 19.02 0.33 19.31
CA SER A 81 17.96 1.11 19.94
C SER A 81 16.62 0.91 19.25
N THR A 82 15.55 1.17 19.96
CA THR A 82 14.19 1.21 19.44
C THR A 82 13.64 2.62 19.60
N ARG A 83 12.97 3.13 18.60
CA ARG A 83 12.26 4.42 18.62
C ARG A 83 10.84 4.20 18.18
N SER A 84 9.89 4.87 18.81
CA SER A 84 8.49 4.73 18.46
C SER A 84 7.78 6.07 18.35
N LEU A 85 6.69 6.06 17.62
CA LEU A 85 5.77 7.15 17.46
C LEU A 85 4.35 6.63 17.58
N SER A 86 3.61 7.10 18.58
CA SER A 86 2.20 6.79 18.78
C SER A 86 1.37 8.04 18.48
N ARG A 87 0.43 7.91 17.54
CA ARG A 87 -0.51 8.96 17.18
C ARG A 87 -1.91 8.40 17.17
N ASN A 88 -2.91 9.27 16.97
CA ASN A 88 -4.29 8.84 16.86
C ASN A 88 -4.46 7.81 15.75
N GLY A 89 -4.83 6.61 16.10
CA GLY A 89 -5.04 5.51 15.16
C GLY A 89 -3.77 4.93 14.49
N PHE A 90 -2.55 5.31 14.91
CA PHE A 90 -1.32 4.92 14.23
C PHE A 90 -0.16 4.70 15.19
N SER A 91 0.55 3.60 15.02
CA SER A 91 1.83 3.29 15.68
C SER A 91 2.92 3.04 14.64
N GLN A 92 4.10 3.56 14.91
CA GLN A 92 5.32 3.26 14.16
C GLN A 92 6.44 2.94 15.14
N VAL A 93 7.01 1.76 15.02
CA VAL A 93 8.17 1.31 15.81
C VAL A 93 9.34 1.11 14.87
N THR A 94 10.41 1.85 15.10
CA THR A 94 11.66 1.76 14.33
C THR A 94 12.72 1.05 15.16
N VAL A 95 13.14 -0.10 14.70
CA VAL A 95 14.15 -0.96 15.34
C VAL A 95 15.48 -0.73 14.64
N ILE A 96 16.47 -0.18 15.34
CA ILE A 96 17.77 0.21 14.81
C ILE A 96 18.82 -0.82 15.20
N PHE A 97 19.55 -1.31 14.22
CA PHE A 97 20.59 -2.34 14.37
C PHE A 97 21.98 -1.75 14.15
N THR A 98 22.99 -2.51 14.55
CA THR A 98 24.39 -2.18 14.23
C THR A 98 24.67 -2.28 12.73
N ASP A 99 25.62 -1.51 12.21
CA ASP A 99 25.96 -1.50 10.79
C ASP A 99 26.47 -2.84 10.26
N GLN A 100 26.91 -3.73 11.13
CA GLN A 100 27.37 -5.07 10.80
C GLN A 100 26.22 -6.08 10.65
N THR A 101 25.00 -5.73 11.07
CA THR A 101 23.84 -6.62 11.01
C THR A 101 23.31 -6.68 9.58
N ASP A 102 23.11 -7.87 9.05
CA ASP A 102 22.42 -8.05 7.78
C ASP A 102 20.95 -7.63 7.89
N ILE A 103 20.48 -6.78 6.97
CA ILE A 103 19.13 -6.22 7.02
C ILE A 103 18.04 -7.29 6.85
N TYR A 104 18.29 -8.32 6.07
CA TYR A 104 17.31 -9.40 5.88
C TYR A 104 17.22 -10.28 7.11
N PHE A 105 18.36 -10.57 7.76
CA PHE A 105 18.36 -11.22 9.06
C PHE A 105 17.61 -10.42 10.12
N ALA A 106 17.88 -9.11 10.21
CA ALA A 106 17.17 -8.20 11.12
C ALA A 106 15.65 -8.25 10.89
N ARG A 107 15.20 -8.16 9.63
CA ARG A 107 13.79 -8.25 9.27
C ARG A 107 13.15 -9.58 9.64
N GLN A 108 13.86 -10.68 9.45
CA GLN A 108 13.38 -12.00 9.83
C GLN A 108 13.17 -12.09 11.35
N GLN A 109 14.14 -11.63 12.13
CA GLN A 109 14.03 -11.59 13.59
C GLN A 109 12.87 -10.72 14.07
N VAL A 110 12.73 -9.52 13.49
CA VAL A 110 11.61 -8.61 13.79
C VAL A 110 10.28 -9.27 13.41
N ALA A 111 10.17 -9.93 12.25
CA ALA A 111 8.95 -10.62 11.83
C ALA A 111 8.53 -11.73 12.80
N GLU A 112 9.50 -12.53 13.27
CA GLU A 112 9.28 -13.61 14.23
C GLU A 112 8.78 -13.06 15.58
N ARG A 113 9.42 -12.02 16.10
CA ARG A 113 8.99 -11.36 17.34
C ARG A 113 7.64 -10.67 17.21
N LEU A 114 7.38 -10.09 16.03
CA LEU A 114 6.11 -9.44 15.73
C LEU A 114 4.94 -10.41 15.72
N ALA A 115 5.15 -11.63 15.23
CA ALA A 115 4.14 -12.69 15.30
C ALA A 115 3.76 -13.04 16.74
N GLN A 116 4.72 -13.07 17.67
CA GLN A 116 4.47 -13.27 19.10
C GLN A 116 3.72 -12.09 19.71
N ALA A 117 4.10 -10.86 19.37
CA ALA A 117 3.43 -9.65 19.87
C ALA A 117 1.97 -9.55 19.45
N ARG A 118 1.61 -10.04 18.25
CA ARG A 118 0.21 -10.03 17.75
C ARG A 118 -0.78 -10.72 18.69
N GLU A 119 -0.36 -11.77 19.36
CA GLU A 119 -1.23 -12.51 20.29
C GLU A 119 -1.67 -11.69 21.51
N THR A 120 -0.97 -10.61 21.82
CA THR A 120 -1.25 -9.72 22.95
C THR A 120 -1.95 -8.44 22.57
N MET A 121 -2.20 -8.21 21.27
CA MET A 121 -2.83 -7.00 20.75
C MET A 121 -4.35 -7.11 20.69
N PRO A 122 -5.07 -5.97 20.63
CA PRO A 122 -6.51 -5.98 20.42
C PRO A 122 -6.88 -6.64 19.08
N GLU A 123 -8.06 -7.26 19.02
CA GLU A 123 -8.60 -7.83 17.79
C GLU A 123 -8.72 -6.77 16.69
N GLY A 124 -8.38 -7.14 15.46
CA GLY A 124 -8.44 -6.26 14.30
C GLY A 124 -7.25 -5.31 14.15
N VAL A 125 -6.24 -5.37 15.03
CA VAL A 125 -5.01 -4.60 14.91
C VAL A 125 -3.93 -5.47 14.27
N GLU A 126 -3.51 -5.10 13.06
CA GLU A 126 -2.50 -5.83 12.30
C GLU A 126 -1.23 -5.02 12.11
N PRO A 127 -0.17 -5.33 12.86
CA PRO A 127 1.13 -4.73 12.63
C PRO A 127 1.78 -5.30 11.36
N ALA A 128 2.35 -4.42 10.54
CA ALA A 128 3.02 -4.77 9.30
C ALA A 128 4.46 -4.25 9.27
N LEU A 129 5.35 -5.04 8.67
CA LEU A 129 6.70 -4.57 8.37
C LEU A 129 6.67 -3.61 7.19
N ALA A 130 7.21 -2.41 7.40
CA ALA A 130 7.42 -1.47 6.29
C ALA A 130 8.44 -2.03 5.28
N PRO A 131 8.41 -1.58 4.02
CA PRO A 131 9.45 -1.91 3.04
C PRO A 131 10.84 -1.53 3.54
N ILE A 132 11.89 -2.11 2.93
CA ILE A 132 13.25 -1.65 3.15
C ILE A 132 13.40 -0.34 2.40
N THR A 133 13.45 0.76 3.15
CA THR A 133 13.65 2.09 2.59
C THR A 133 14.84 2.74 3.25
N THR A 134 15.62 3.48 2.47
CA THR A 134 16.62 4.39 2.99
C THR A 134 16.07 5.81 2.92
N GLY A 135 16.67 6.77 3.62
CA GLY A 135 16.26 8.16 3.55
C GLY A 135 16.39 8.78 2.14
N LEU A 136 17.06 8.09 1.23
CA LEU A 136 17.25 8.42 -0.18
C LEU A 136 16.52 7.45 -1.12
N GLY A 137 15.61 6.64 -0.58
CA GLY A 137 14.96 5.55 -1.31
C GLY A 137 13.90 5.97 -2.31
N GLU A 138 13.46 7.23 -2.31
CA GLU A 138 12.53 7.74 -3.31
C GLU A 138 13.29 8.06 -4.60
N VAL A 139 13.25 7.13 -5.55
CA VAL A 139 13.99 7.23 -6.84
C VAL A 139 13.16 7.92 -7.91
N LEU A 140 11.82 7.82 -7.82
CA LEU A 140 10.91 8.35 -8.81
C LEU A 140 9.65 8.89 -8.14
N MET A 141 9.27 10.10 -8.54
CA MET A 141 7.99 10.70 -8.14
C MET A 141 7.22 11.09 -9.39
N TRP A 142 5.95 10.77 -9.44
CA TRP A 142 5.07 11.13 -10.55
C TRP A 142 3.73 11.65 -10.05
N THR A 143 3.03 12.38 -10.91
CA THR A 143 1.66 12.81 -10.66
C THR A 143 0.71 12.15 -11.62
N VAL A 144 -0.43 11.72 -11.12
CA VAL A 144 -1.55 11.26 -11.92
C VAL A 144 -2.58 12.38 -11.96
N ASP A 145 -2.86 12.86 -13.15
CA ASP A 145 -3.73 13.99 -13.36
C ASP A 145 -4.48 13.88 -14.70
N TYR A 146 -5.54 14.66 -14.86
CA TYR A 146 -6.26 14.77 -16.12
C TYR A 146 -5.53 15.73 -17.06
N LYS A 147 -5.67 15.49 -18.36
CA LYS A 147 -5.33 16.55 -19.32
C LYS A 147 -6.16 17.79 -19.00
N PRO A 148 -5.61 19.01 -19.13
CA PRO A 148 -6.33 20.23 -18.82
C PRO A 148 -7.68 20.30 -19.54
N PHE A 149 -8.72 20.70 -18.82
CA PHE A 149 -10.04 20.92 -19.42
C PHE A 149 -10.00 22.15 -20.33
N ASN A 150 -10.15 21.93 -21.63
CA ASN A 150 -10.29 22.99 -22.61
C ASN A 150 -11.11 22.48 -23.80
N SER A 151 -11.53 23.39 -24.67
CA SER A 151 -12.36 23.08 -25.86
C SER A 151 -11.67 22.10 -26.84
N ALA A 152 -10.34 22.07 -26.87
CA ALA A 152 -9.58 21.16 -27.73
C ALA A 152 -9.50 19.72 -27.19
N ASN A 153 -9.75 19.51 -25.88
CA ASN A 153 -9.69 18.21 -25.20
C ASN A 153 -11.09 17.62 -24.94
N LEU A 154 -12.14 18.20 -25.50
CA LEU A 154 -13.47 17.63 -25.38
C LEU A 154 -13.58 16.35 -26.21
N ALA A 155 -14.04 15.29 -25.54
CA ALA A 155 -14.37 14.04 -26.20
C ALA A 155 -15.69 14.16 -26.98
N ARG A 156 -15.86 13.32 -27.99
CA ARG A 156 -17.17 13.20 -28.64
C ARG A 156 -18.18 12.62 -27.64
N PRO A 157 -19.47 12.96 -27.77
CA PRO A 157 -20.49 12.40 -26.90
C PRO A 157 -20.40 10.88 -26.81
N GLY A 158 -20.34 10.34 -25.58
CA GLY A 158 -20.21 8.90 -25.33
C GLY A 158 -18.79 8.33 -25.44
N GLN A 159 -17.77 9.13 -25.74
CA GLN A 159 -16.37 8.71 -25.67
C GLN A 159 -15.70 9.15 -24.37
N THR A 160 -14.76 8.35 -23.89
CA THR A 160 -13.94 8.63 -22.72
C THR A 160 -13.23 9.97 -22.82
N GLY A 161 -13.31 10.77 -21.76
CA GLY A 161 -12.65 12.07 -21.68
C GLY A 161 -13.58 13.17 -21.18
N TRP A 162 -13.09 14.41 -21.28
CA TRP A 162 -13.84 15.59 -20.89
C TRP A 162 -15.11 15.78 -21.74
N GLN A 163 -16.23 15.92 -21.08
CA GLN A 163 -17.53 16.20 -21.70
C GLN A 163 -17.86 17.69 -21.62
N ALA A 164 -18.79 18.13 -22.45
CA ALA A 164 -19.35 19.48 -22.35
C ALA A 164 -19.89 19.70 -20.93
N GLY A 165 -19.53 20.85 -20.30
CA GLY A 165 -19.93 21.15 -18.92
C GLY A 165 -18.94 20.71 -17.85
N GLY A 166 -17.77 20.16 -18.20
CA GLY A 166 -16.67 19.87 -17.27
C GLY A 166 -16.81 18.55 -16.51
N ALA A 167 -17.74 17.68 -16.92
CA ALA A 167 -17.78 16.29 -16.46
C ALA A 167 -16.73 15.45 -17.21
N TYR A 168 -16.27 14.37 -16.60
CA TYR A 168 -15.34 13.42 -17.21
C TYR A 168 -15.99 12.05 -17.31
N LEU A 169 -16.03 11.48 -18.51
CA LEU A 169 -16.49 10.12 -18.74
C LEU A 169 -15.30 9.15 -18.66
N THR A 170 -15.36 8.18 -17.74
CA THR A 170 -14.32 7.18 -17.58
C THR A 170 -14.39 6.09 -18.67
N PRO A 171 -13.33 5.29 -18.88
CA PRO A 171 -13.36 4.12 -19.76
C PRO A 171 -14.44 3.10 -19.38
N GLU A 172 -14.77 3.01 -18.10
CA GLU A 172 -15.79 2.11 -17.55
C GLU A 172 -17.23 2.61 -17.77
N GLY A 173 -17.38 3.87 -18.19
CA GLY A 173 -18.67 4.49 -18.47
C GLY A 173 -19.23 5.36 -17.32
N ASP A 174 -18.47 5.54 -16.23
CA ASP A 174 -18.88 6.41 -15.12
C ASP A 174 -18.72 7.88 -15.47
N LEU A 175 -19.75 8.69 -15.23
CA LEU A 175 -19.71 10.14 -15.44
C LEU A 175 -19.33 10.86 -14.15
N LEU A 176 -18.12 11.39 -14.09
CA LEU A 176 -17.58 12.12 -12.94
C LEU A 176 -17.90 13.61 -13.04
N THR A 177 -18.84 14.08 -12.24
CA THR A 177 -19.33 15.47 -12.28
C THR A 177 -18.66 16.37 -11.26
N THR A 178 -18.20 15.81 -10.12
CA THR A 178 -17.62 16.60 -9.04
C THR A 178 -16.08 16.47 -8.99
N PRO A 179 -15.36 17.47 -8.46
CA PRO A 179 -13.92 17.38 -8.23
C PRO A 179 -13.54 16.18 -7.36
N GLN A 180 -14.33 15.88 -6.32
CA GLN A 180 -14.07 14.75 -5.44
C GLN A 180 -14.18 13.41 -6.18
N GLN A 181 -15.21 13.22 -7.00
CA GLN A 181 -15.31 12.00 -7.82
C GLN A 181 -14.11 11.85 -8.74
N ARG A 182 -13.66 12.93 -9.36
CA ARG A 182 -12.47 12.92 -10.21
C ARG A 182 -11.21 12.57 -9.44
N ALA A 183 -10.99 13.15 -8.26
CA ALA A 183 -9.85 12.85 -7.42
C ALA A 183 -9.88 11.39 -6.90
N THR A 184 -11.08 10.86 -6.60
CA THR A 184 -11.28 9.44 -6.24
C THR A 184 -10.91 8.51 -7.39
N TYR A 185 -11.30 8.86 -8.61
CA TYR A 185 -10.97 8.05 -9.78
C TYR A 185 -9.46 8.04 -10.07
N LEU A 186 -8.78 9.19 -10.00
CA LEU A 186 -7.32 9.24 -10.14
C LEU A 186 -6.61 8.38 -9.08
N ARG A 187 -7.08 8.40 -7.84
CA ARG A 187 -6.56 7.54 -6.78
C ARG A 187 -6.78 6.06 -7.09
N THR A 188 -7.94 5.70 -7.58
CA THR A 188 -8.25 4.33 -8.01
C THR A 188 -7.32 3.87 -9.14
N VAL A 189 -7.11 4.71 -10.15
CA VAL A 189 -6.17 4.42 -11.25
C VAL A 189 -4.73 4.22 -10.73
N GLN A 190 -4.29 5.09 -9.82
CA GLN A 190 -2.96 4.98 -9.22
C GLN A 190 -2.81 3.68 -8.42
N ASP A 191 -3.76 3.37 -7.52
CA ASP A 191 -3.63 2.25 -6.59
C ASP A 191 -3.86 0.88 -7.27
N TRP A 192 -4.74 0.81 -8.26
CA TRP A 192 -5.15 -0.46 -8.87
C TRP A 192 -4.56 -0.74 -10.25
N ILE A 193 -4.06 0.28 -10.95
CA ILE A 193 -3.48 0.12 -12.29
C ILE A 193 -1.99 0.45 -12.27
N ILE A 194 -1.62 1.67 -11.84
CA ILE A 194 -0.24 2.14 -11.95
C ILE A 194 0.67 1.46 -10.91
N ALA A 195 0.29 1.50 -9.63
CA ALA A 195 1.13 0.96 -8.57
C ALA A 195 1.41 -0.55 -8.72
N PRO A 196 0.44 -1.42 -9.06
CA PRO A 196 0.74 -2.83 -9.32
C PRO A 196 1.71 -3.06 -10.47
N GLN A 197 1.57 -2.29 -11.57
CA GLN A 197 2.49 -2.40 -12.70
C GLN A 197 3.89 -1.90 -12.36
N MET A 198 3.99 -0.79 -11.63
CA MET A 198 5.28 -0.27 -11.17
C MET A 198 6.01 -1.24 -10.25
N ARG A 199 5.29 -1.93 -9.36
CA ARG A 199 5.87 -2.95 -8.45
C ARG A 199 6.47 -4.15 -9.17
N THR A 200 6.20 -4.36 -10.46
CA THR A 200 6.84 -5.42 -11.25
C THR A 200 8.24 -5.04 -11.71
N ALA A 201 8.64 -3.78 -11.58
CA ALA A 201 9.98 -3.34 -11.96
C ALA A 201 11.03 -3.94 -11.00
N PRO A 202 12.10 -4.55 -11.53
CA PRO A 202 13.12 -5.17 -10.69
C PRO A 202 13.87 -4.11 -9.87
N GLY A 203 14.09 -4.39 -8.59
CA GLY A 203 14.81 -3.50 -7.67
C GLY A 203 13.93 -2.46 -6.98
N LEU A 204 12.64 -2.40 -7.27
CA LEU A 204 11.72 -1.51 -6.59
C LEU A 204 11.21 -2.14 -5.29
N ALA A 205 11.40 -1.45 -4.16
CA ALA A 205 10.98 -1.93 -2.84
C ALA A 205 9.48 -1.77 -2.58
N GLY A 206 8.87 -0.74 -3.16
CA GLY A 206 7.44 -0.43 -2.99
C GLY A 206 6.99 0.73 -3.85
N VAL A 207 5.71 1.00 -3.82
CA VAL A 207 5.08 2.18 -4.42
C VAL A 207 4.12 2.75 -3.41
N ASP A 208 4.35 3.99 -3.02
CA ASP A 208 3.48 4.73 -2.11
C ASP A 208 2.61 5.73 -2.88
N THR A 209 1.44 6.02 -2.34
CA THR A 209 0.48 6.93 -2.97
C THR A 209 0.01 7.98 -1.98
N VAL A 210 0.06 9.25 -2.36
CA VAL A 210 -0.43 10.39 -1.59
C VAL A 210 -1.43 11.20 -2.42
N GLY A 211 -2.47 11.72 -1.77
CA GLY A 211 -3.52 12.51 -2.42
C GLY A 211 -4.69 11.70 -2.97
N GLY A 212 -5.66 12.39 -3.51
CA GLY A 212 -6.93 11.82 -3.92
C GLY A 212 -7.75 11.25 -2.74
N TYR A 213 -8.81 10.51 -3.06
CA TYR A 213 -9.67 9.85 -2.09
C TYR A 213 -9.75 8.36 -2.40
N VAL A 214 -9.62 7.53 -1.38
CA VAL A 214 -9.83 6.08 -1.52
C VAL A 214 -11.33 5.82 -1.66
N LYS A 215 -11.71 5.15 -2.74
CA LYS A 215 -13.10 4.76 -3.00
C LYS A 215 -13.54 3.70 -2.00
N GLU A 216 -14.70 3.88 -1.39
CA GLU A 216 -15.34 2.89 -0.52
C GLU A 216 -16.84 2.80 -0.78
N TYR A 217 -17.45 1.71 -0.33
CA TYR A 217 -18.90 1.63 -0.22
C TYR A 217 -19.31 2.07 1.19
N ALA A 218 -19.98 3.20 1.28
CA ALA A 218 -20.43 3.76 2.53
C ALA A 218 -21.84 3.25 2.85
N VAL A 219 -21.99 2.58 3.99
CA VAL A 219 -23.28 2.18 4.52
C VAL A 219 -23.65 3.09 5.68
N ARG A 220 -24.67 3.92 5.50
CA ARG A 220 -25.17 4.88 6.50
C ARG A 220 -26.42 4.34 7.16
N PRO A 221 -26.35 3.81 8.39
CA PRO A 221 -27.49 3.27 9.09
C PRO A 221 -28.48 4.35 9.51
N ASP A 222 -29.77 4.05 9.40
CA ASP A 222 -30.84 4.81 10.01
C ASP A 222 -31.26 4.14 11.32
N THR A 223 -30.88 4.76 12.44
CA THR A 223 -31.14 4.21 13.77
C THR A 223 -32.64 4.07 14.10
N ALA A 224 -33.48 4.94 13.54
CA ALA A 224 -34.92 4.87 13.74
C ALA A 224 -35.52 3.67 13.00
N ARG A 225 -35.09 3.42 11.76
CA ARG A 225 -35.51 2.24 11.00
C ARG A 225 -35.00 0.94 11.62
N LEU A 226 -33.71 0.90 12.05
CA LEU A 226 -33.16 -0.25 12.78
C LEU A 226 -34.04 -0.58 14.00
N SER A 227 -34.34 0.42 14.83
CA SER A 227 -35.17 0.24 16.00
C SER A 227 -36.60 -0.21 15.66
N ALA A 228 -37.20 0.31 14.59
CA ALA A 228 -38.56 -0.09 14.13
C ALA A 228 -38.61 -1.55 13.74
N TYR A 229 -37.54 -2.11 13.19
CA TYR A 229 -37.43 -3.55 12.89
C TYR A 229 -36.91 -4.37 14.08
N GLY A 230 -36.61 -3.74 15.23
CA GLY A 230 -36.05 -4.41 16.41
C GLY A 230 -34.63 -4.94 16.15
N LEU A 231 -33.85 -4.21 15.37
CA LEU A 231 -32.48 -4.54 15.01
C LEU A 231 -31.51 -3.57 15.67
N GLY A 232 -30.33 -4.07 16.01
CA GLY A 232 -29.20 -3.26 16.48
C GLY A 232 -28.16 -3.02 15.40
N MET A 233 -27.19 -2.16 15.70
CA MET A 233 -26.03 -1.92 14.83
C MET A 233 -25.24 -3.22 14.57
N GLY A 234 -25.13 -4.08 15.60
CA GLY A 234 -24.42 -5.36 15.49
C GLY A 234 -25.04 -6.31 14.46
N ASP A 235 -26.37 -6.30 14.33
CA ASP A 235 -27.08 -7.13 13.34
C ASP A 235 -26.76 -6.66 11.92
N LEU A 236 -26.68 -5.35 11.70
CA LEU A 236 -26.30 -4.76 10.41
C LEU A 236 -24.83 -5.09 10.06
N ILE A 237 -23.91 -4.94 11.00
CA ILE A 237 -22.48 -5.26 10.79
C ILE A 237 -22.34 -6.74 10.43
N GLN A 238 -22.95 -7.65 11.17
CA GLN A 238 -22.90 -9.08 10.87
C GLN A 238 -23.53 -9.44 9.51
N ALA A 239 -24.55 -8.70 9.07
CA ALA A 239 -25.15 -8.90 7.77
C ALA A 239 -24.20 -8.49 6.65
N LEU A 240 -23.51 -7.35 6.80
CA LEU A 240 -22.50 -6.87 5.85
C LEU A 240 -21.29 -7.80 5.78
N ASP A 241 -20.82 -8.31 6.91
CA ASP A 241 -19.73 -9.29 6.96
C ASP A 241 -20.10 -10.57 6.20
N ARG A 242 -21.33 -11.09 6.40
CA ARG A 242 -21.82 -12.26 5.67
C ARG A 242 -21.98 -12.01 4.17
N ALA A 243 -22.38 -10.80 3.77
CA ALA A 243 -22.52 -10.41 2.37
C ALA A 243 -21.17 -10.22 1.66
N ASN A 244 -20.07 -10.18 2.42
CA ASN A 244 -18.71 -10.01 1.90
C ASN A 244 -17.83 -11.23 2.18
N THR A 245 -18.41 -12.39 2.45
CA THR A 245 -17.65 -13.61 2.74
C THR A 245 -17.78 -14.61 1.60
N GLN A 246 -16.65 -15.07 1.10
CA GLN A 246 -16.60 -16.23 0.19
C GLN A 246 -16.45 -17.51 1.00
N ALA A 247 -17.40 -18.42 0.87
CA ALA A 247 -17.30 -19.76 1.40
C ALA A 247 -17.28 -20.78 0.26
N GLY A 248 -16.21 -21.56 0.17
CA GLY A 248 -16.18 -22.76 -0.68
C GLY A 248 -16.98 -23.87 -0.01
N ALA A 249 -18.07 -24.31 -0.63
CA ALA A 249 -18.92 -25.38 -0.08
C ALA A 249 -18.46 -26.80 -0.50
N GLY A 250 -17.26 -26.93 -1.09
CA GLY A 250 -16.72 -28.22 -1.56
C GLY A 250 -17.25 -28.64 -2.94
N TYR A 251 -17.29 -29.91 -3.22
CA TYR A 251 -17.79 -30.44 -4.48
C TYR A 251 -18.84 -31.55 -4.23
N VAL A 252 -19.81 -31.58 -5.11
CA VAL A 252 -20.81 -32.64 -5.15
C VAL A 252 -20.47 -33.58 -6.29
N GLN A 253 -20.26 -34.87 -5.99
CA GLN A 253 -20.10 -35.90 -7.00
C GLN A 253 -21.48 -36.36 -7.51
N ARG A 254 -21.72 -36.18 -8.80
CA ARG A 254 -22.94 -36.67 -9.46
C ARG A 254 -22.59 -37.31 -10.79
N ALA A 255 -22.98 -38.57 -10.96
CA ALA A 255 -22.78 -39.33 -12.22
C ALA A 255 -21.34 -39.36 -12.74
N GLY A 256 -20.33 -39.40 -11.84
CA GLY A 256 -18.92 -39.44 -12.25
C GLY A 256 -18.28 -38.08 -12.51
N GLU A 257 -19.04 -36.99 -12.36
CA GLU A 257 -18.54 -35.62 -12.45
C GLU A 257 -18.44 -34.99 -11.05
N ALA A 258 -17.36 -34.23 -10.83
CA ALA A 258 -17.20 -33.42 -9.61
C ALA A 258 -17.63 -31.97 -9.91
N LEU A 259 -18.78 -31.57 -9.38
CA LEU A 259 -19.27 -30.20 -9.48
C LEU A 259 -18.79 -29.42 -8.27
N THR A 260 -17.98 -28.40 -8.51
CA THR A 260 -17.54 -27.48 -7.44
C THR A 260 -18.70 -26.56 -7.05
N VAL A 261 -19.13 -26.65 -5.80
CA VAL A 261 -20.11 -25.72 -5.22
C VAL A 261 -19.36 -24.59 -4.57
N ARG A 262 -19.55 -23.37 -5.08
CA ARG A 262 -19.02 -22.14 -4.47
C ARG A 262 -20.18 -21.19 -4.19
N THR A 263 -20.11 -20.50 -3.09
CA THR A 263 -21.03 -19.40 -2.79
C THR A 263 -20.41 -18.12 -3.37
N ASP A 264 -21.10 -17.53 -4.32
CA ASP A 264 -20.71 -16.24 -4.91
C ASP A 264 -21.47 -15.14 -4.15
N ALA A 265 -21.05 -14.91 -2.90
CA ALA A 265 -21.68 -13.98 -1.98
C ALA A 265 -20.86 -12.68 -1.80
N LEU A 266 -19.84 -12.43 -2.66
CA LEU A 266 -19.15 -11.16 -2.66
C LEU A 266 -20.03 -10.08 -3.28
N ALA A 267 -20.43 -9.14 -2.45
CA ALA A 267 -21.06 -7.93 -2.92
C ALA A 267 -20.04 -7.11 -3.74
N SER A 268 -20.25 -7.01 -5.03
CA SER A 268 -19.38 -6.28 -5.97
C SER A 268 -19.92 -4.90 -6.33
N THR A 269 -21.19 -4.65 -6.06
CA THR A 269 -21.88 -3.40 -6.38
C THR A 269 -22.59 -2.83 -5.15
N VAL A 270 -22.94 -1.54 -5.22
CA VAL A 270 -23.80 -0.87 -4.22
C VAL A 270 -25.14 -1.61 -4.08
N GLU A 271 -25.68 -2.07 -5.21
CA GLU A 271 -26.95 -2.77 -5.23
C GLU A 271 -26.87 -4.13 -4.52
N ASP A 272 -25.79 -4.88 -4.71
CA ASP A 272 -25.58 -6.16 -4.00
C ASP A 272 -25.58 -5.95 -2.49
N LEU A 273 -24.89 -4.93 -2.00
CA LEU A 273 -24.85 -4.56 -0.59
C LEU A 273 -26.23 -4.11 -0.09
N ALA A 274 -26.93 -3.30 -0.88
CA ALA A 274 -28.27 -2.81 -0.54
C ALA A 274 -29.28 -3.96 -0.42
N GLN A 275 -29.16 -4.99 -1.25
CA GLN A 275 -30.04 -6.16 -1.28
C GLN A 275 -29.65 -7.25 -0.26
N ALA A 276 -28.52 -7.12 0.42
CA ALA A 276 -28.06 -8.09 1.40
C ALA A 276 -29.10 -8.26 2.55
N PRO A 277 -29.43 -9.50 2.93
CA PRO A 277 -30.41 -9.76 3.98
C PRO A 277 -29.78 -9.51 5.36
N VAL A 278 -30.42 -8.67 6.18
CA VAL A 278 -30.06 -8.44 7.58
C VAL A 278 -30.68 -9.52 8.46
N VAL A 279 -31.97 -9.73 8.32
CA VAL A 279 -32.72 -10.75 9.08
C VAL A 279 -33.89 -11.29 8.27
N ASN A 280 -34.24 -12.57 8.52
CA ASN A 280 -35.46 -13.16 8.01
C ASN A 280 -36.35 -13.58 9.21
N ARG A 281 -37.48 -12.90 9.35
CA ARG A 281 -38.46 -13.19 10.40
C ARG A 281 -39.77 -13.62 9.77
N SER A 282 -40.16 -14.88 9.95
CA SER A 282 -41.47 -15.43 9.51
C SER A 282 -41.77 -15.14 8.02
N GLY A 283 -40.75 -15.22 7.16
CA GLY A 283 -40.91 -14.96 5.72
C GLY A 283 -40.73 -13.49 5.29
N LEU A 284 -40.63 -12.56 6.24
CA LEU A 284 -40.28 -11.18 5.95
C LEU A 284 -38.75 -11.02 5.99
N VAL A 285 -38.14 -10.74 4.84
CA VAL A 285 -36.72 -10.46 4.72
C VAL A 285 -36.50 -8.95 4.82
N VAL A 286 -35.82 -8.50 5.88
CA VAL A 286 -35.35 -7.13 6.03
C VAL A 286 -33.96 -7.04 5.39
N ARG A 287 -33.80 -6.11 4.46
CA ARG A 287 -32.55 -5.90 3.71
C ARG A 287 -31.78 -4.70 4.24
N VAL A 288 -30.52 -4.57 3.86
CA VAL A 288 -29.70 -3.39 4.21
C VAL A 288 -30.38 -2.10 3.74
N ALA A 289 -30.94 -2.06 2.54
CA ALA A 289 -31.65 -0.89 2.01
C ALA A 289 -32.86 -0.45 2.86
N ASP A 290 -33.48 -1.36 3.61
CA ASP A 290 -34.60 -1.02 4.48
C ASP A 290 -34.19 -0.23 5.72
N VAL A 291 -32.95 -0.42 6.18
CA VAL A 291 -32.42 0.11 7.45
C VAL A 291 -31.21 1.01 7.30
N ALA A 292 -30.65 1.12 6.09
CA ALA A 292 -29.47 1.94 5.80
C ALA A 292 -29.51 2.46 4.36
N THR A 293 -28.73 3.50 4.11
CA THR A 293 -28.44 3.99 2.76
C THR A 293 -27.07 3.50 2.34
N VAL A 294 -26.96 2.86 1.17
CA VAL A 294 -25.71 2.40 0.59
C VAL A 294 -25.35 3.28 -0.58
N GLU A 295 -24.13 3.83 -0.58
CA GLU A 295 -23.65 4.71 -1.64
C GLU A 295 -22.15 4.50 -1.89
N VAL A 296 -21.66 4.94 -3.05
CA VAL A 296 -20.23 5.06 -3.29
C VAL A 296 -19.73 6.27 -2.50
N GLY A 297 -18.93 6.02 -1.49
CA GLY A 297 -18.34 7.01 -0.62
C GLY A 297 -16.83 7.12 -0.80
N GLN A 298 -16.24 7.81 0.13
CA GLN A 298 -14.81 8.09 0.20
C GLN A 298 -14.33 7.89 1.63
N ALA A 299 -13.24 7.14 1.79
CA ALA A 299 -12.62 6.98 3.09
C ALA A 299 -12.12 8.32 3.65
N PRO A 300 -12.13 8.51 4.97
CA PRO A 300 -11.55 9.68 5.60
C PRO A 300 -10.09 9.85 5.18
N ARG A 301 -9.76 11.04 4.71
CA ARG A 301 -8.46 11.38 4.16
C ARG A 301 -7.49 11.81 5.27
N LEU A 302 -6.31 11.20 5.33
CA LEU A 302 -5.25 11.54 6.29
C LEU A 302 -4.27 12.59 5.72
N GLY A 303 -4.25 12.79 4.40
CA GLY A 303 -3.37 13.73 3.73
C GLY A 303 -3.89 14.10 2.35
N GLY A 304 -3.26 15.07 1.72
CA GLY A 304 -3.58 15.51 0.37
C GLY A 304 -2.32 15.93 -0.38
N ALA A 305 -2.39 15.88 -1.68
CA ALA A 305 -1.36 16.38 -2.57
C ALA A 305 -1.95 17.37 -3.56
N SER A 306 -1.17 18.35 -3.95
CA SER A 306 -1.59 19.33 -4.94
C SER A 306 -0.47 19.59 -5.94
N ARG A 307 -0.87 19.90 -7.19
CA ARG A 307 0.00 20.36 -8.25
C ARG A 307 -0.64 21.54 -8.94
N ASP A 308 0.12 22.61 -9.12
CA ASP A 308 -0.32 23.84 -9.83
C ASP A 308 -1.65 24.40 -9.28
N GLY A 309 -1.87 24.29 -7.95
CA GLY A 309 -3.09 24.76 -7.28
C GLY A 309 -4.31 23.84 -7.40
N HIS A 310 -4.18 22.67 -8.00
CA HIS A 310 -5.22 21.65 -8.11
C HIS A 310 -4.87 20.42 -7.30
N GLU A 311 -5.90 19.70 -6.86
CA GLU A 311 -5.72 18.41 -6.21
C GLU A 311 -5.13 17.40 -7.22
N ALA A 312 -4.08 16.71 -6.79
CA ALA A 312 -3.40 15.70 -7.59
C ALA A 312 -3.20 14.42 -6.78
N VAL A 313 -2.92 13.33 -7.47
CA VAL A 313 -2.46 12.08 -6.87
C VAL A 313 -0.99 11.93 -7.21
N ILE A 314 -0.17 11.72 -6.19
CA ILE A 314 1.28 11.55 -6.33
C ILE A 314 1.61 10.10 -6.01
N GLY A 315 2.34 9.46 -6.91
CA GLY A 315 2.98 8.17 -6.68
C GLY A 315 4.47 8.39 -6.45
N THR A 316 5.06 7.64 -5.52
CA THR A 316 6.49 7.59 -5.25
C THR A 316 6.98 6.15 -5.28
N ALA A 317 8.20 5.95 -5.76
CA ALA A 317 8.82 4.64 -5.88
C ALA A 317 10.31 4.69 -5.53
#